data_4c67d2821fe88c327c970cd3854ec107
#
_entry.id   4c67d2821fe88c327c970cd3854ec107
#
_cell.length_a   1.000
_cell.length_b   1.000
_cell.length_c   1.000
_cell.angle_alpha   90.00
_cell.angle_beta   90.00
_cell.angle_gamma   90.00
#
_symmetry.space_group_name_H-M   'P 1'
#
loop_
_entity.id
_entity.type
_entity.pdbx_description
1 polymer ?
#
loop_
_entity_poly.entity_id
_entity_poly.type
_entity_poly.pdbx_seq_one_letter_code
_entity_poly.pdbx_strand_id
1 'polypeptide(L)'
;TLYGDASQQQLDASSGRKLYVRVERERFYTVFGDIDTNLTVTELGRYSRKLTGIQSVYQGETFEASGFISQTNQGFVREEIQGDGTSGLYRLSNQQLVLNSESLTLIVRSRYRSENILTTTNLTRDIDYVIDYSDGTIYFKGPIASTDDAFNPQYIVAEYEVDNGDNLGYIAGGRAGVKLLDNKVRAGVTSISQNQS
;
A
#
# COMPACT_ATOMS: atom_id res chain seq x y z
N THR A 1 -11.23 12.71 -42.55
CA THR A 1 -10.66 11.42 -42.17
C THR A 1 -10.33 11.49 -40.70
N LEU A 2 -11.20 10.96 -39.83
CA LEU A 2 -10.97 10.82 -38.42
C LEU A 2 -10.13 9.57 -38.21
N TYR A 3 -8.90 9.75 -37.75
CA TYR A 3 -8.12 8.67 -37.18
C TYR A 3 -8.51 8.53 -35.71
N GLY A 4 -9.41 7.61 -35.41
CA GLY A 4 -9.64 7.10 -34.08
C GLY A 4 -8.60 6.02 -33.79
N ASP A 5 -7.63 6.31 -32.97
CA ASP A 5 -6.74 5.30 -32.43
C ASP A 5 -7.53 4.46 -31.42
N ALA A 6 -7.90 3.24 -31.84
CA ALA A 6 -8.51 2.26 -30.98
C ALA A 6 -7.39 1.57 -30.17
N SER A 7 -6.77 2.30 -29.26
CA SER A 7 -6.00 1.67 -28.20
C SER A 7 -6.99 0.93 -27.30
N GLN A 8 -6.99 -0.39 -27.41
CA GLN A 8 -7.70 -1.28 -26.47
C GLN A 8 -7.08 -1.13 -25.09
N GLN A 9 -7.52 -0.10 -24.37
CA GLN A 9 -7.35 -0.11 -22.92
C GLN A 9 -8.30 -1.17 -22.39
N GLN A 10 -7.75 -2.23 -21.91
CA GLN A 10 -8.45 -3.20 -21.10
C GLN A 10 -8.93 -2.45 -19.84
N LEU A 11 -10.15 -1.96 -19.91
CA LEU A 11 -10.85 -1.35 -18.79
C LEU A 11 -11.16 -2.49 -17.82
N ASP A 12 -10.35 -2.60 -16.81
CA ASP A 12 -10.64 -3.45 -15.66
C ASP A 12 -11.87 -2.85 -14.97
N ALA A 13 -13.03 -3.44 -15.24
CA ALA A 13 -14.34 -2.99 -14.78
C ALA A 13 -14.54 -3.44 -13.33
N SER A 14 -13.81 -2.88 -12.40
CA SER A 14 -14.12 -3.00 -10.98
C SER A 14 -14.18 -1.63 -10.33
N SER A 15 -15.41 -1.23 -10.04
CA SER A 15 -15.88 -0.07 -9.27
C SER A 15 -15.91 1.29 -9.98
N GLY A 16 -17.06 1.91 -9.83
CA GLY A 16 -17.58 3.07 -10.43
C GLY A 16 -16.69 4.31 -10.55
N ARG A 17 -16.83 4.94 -11.69
CA ARG A 17 -16.46 6.33 -12.02
C ARG A 17 -15.04 6.73 -11.62
N LYS A 18 -14.05 6.17 -12.29
CA LYS A 18 -12.70 6.75 -12.31
C LYS A 18 -12.69 7.85 -13.37
N LEU A 19 -12.52 9.08 -12.93
CA LEU A 19 -12.30 10.21 -13.83
C LEU A 19 -10.82 10.59 -13.78
N TYR A 20 -10.13 10.45 -14.89
CA TYR A 20 -8.76 10.95 -14.99
C TYR A 20 -8.53 11.63 -16.35
N VAL A 21 -7.63 12.58 -16.38
CA VAL A 21 -7.11 13.22 -17.58
C VAL A 21 -5.64 12.87 -17.71
N ARG A 22 -5.24 12.26 -18.82
CA ARG A 22 -3.86 11.95 -19.13
C ARG A 22 -3.36 12.84 -20.26
N VAL A 23 -2.26 13.51 -20.01
CA VAL A 23 -1.51 14.29 -20.99
C VAL A 23 -0.19 13.58 -21.23
N GLU A 24 0.09 13.23 -22.48
CA GLU A 24 1.27 12.46 -22.86
C GLU A 24 2.05 13.13 -23.99
N ARG A 25 3.36 13.15 -23.86
CA ARG A 25 4.28 13.60 -24.89
C ARG A 25 5.54 12.76 -24.88
N GLU A 26 5.74 11.94 -25.92
CA GLU A 26 6.91 11.09 -26.10
C GLU A 26 7.20 10.18 -24.89
N ARG A 27 8.18 10.57 -24.07
CA ARG A 27 8.65 9.81 -22.89
C ARG A 27 8.11 10.35 -21.56
N PHE A 28 7.22 11.32 -21.61
CA PHE A 28 6.65 11.97 -20.44
C PHE A 28 5.14 11.88 -20.48
N TYR A 29 4.53 11.52 -19.35
CA TYR A 29 3.09 11.69 -19.17
C TYR A 29 2.74 12.20 -17.78
N THR A 30 1.62 12.90 -17.70
CA THR A 30 1.02 13.34 -16.45
C THR A 30 -0.44 12.90 -16.42
N VAL A 31 -0.85 12.37 -15.28
CA VAL A 31 -2.23 11.96 -14.98
C VAL A 31 -2.78 12.86 -13.90
N PHE A 32 -3.98 13.35 -14.10
CA PHE A 32 -4.77 14.13 -13.14
C PHE A 32 -6.05 13.36 -12.83
N GLY A 33 -6.38 13.22 -11.56
CA GLY A 33 -7.55 12.48 -11.10
C GLY A 33 -7.17 11.22 -10.34
N ASP A 34 -7.87 10.12 -10.61
CA ASP A 34 -7.60 8.86 -9.91
C ASP A 34 -6.30 8.22 -10.42
N ILE A 35 -5.31 8.14 -9.56
CA ILE A 35 -3.97 7.63 -9.84
C ILE A 35 -3.69 6.38 -9.00
N ASP A 36 -2.91 5.48 -9.56
CA ASP A 36 -2.30 4.36 -8.83
C ASP A 36 -0.81 4.65 -8.66
N THR A 37 -0.35 4.75 -7.42
CA THR A 37 1.03 5.16 -7.13
C THR A 37 2.07 4.14 -7.55
N ASN A 38 1.74 2.83 -7.55
CA ASN A 38 2.54 1.69 -8.04
C ASN A 38 4.07 1.80 -7.83
N LEU A 39 4.52 2.30 -6.67
CA LEU A 39 5.93 2.32 -6.30
C LEU A 39 6.35 0.94 -5.78
N THR A 40 6.39 -0.08 -6.65
CA THR A 40 6.51 -1.50 -6.25
C THR A 40 7.87 -2.13 -6.54
N VAL A 41 8.87 -1.37 -6.98
CA VAL A 41 10.11 -1.93 -7.55
C VAL A 41 11.10 -2.51 -6.53
N THR A 42 10.98 -2.15 -5.25
CA THR A 42 11.80 -2.74 -4.17
C THR A 42 10.91 -3.22 -3.04
N GLU A 43 11.29 -4.32 -2.38
CA GLU A 43 10.51 -4.86 -1.24
C GLU A 43 10.38 -3.88 -0.07
N LEU A 44 11.39 -3.06 0.17
CA LEU A 44 11.40 -2.04 1.22
C LEU A 44 10.66 -0.75 0.85
N GLY A 45 10.36 -0.55 -0.43
CA GLY A 45 9.72 0.67 -0.96
C GLY A 45 8.40 0.38 -1.67
N ARG A 46 7.71 -0.70 -1.33
CA ARG A 46 6.39 -1.00 -1.90
C ARG A 46 5.38 -0.03 -1.33
N TYR A 47 4.86 0.80 -2.19
CA TYR A 47 3.74 1.66 -1.89
C TYR A 47 2.79 1.64 -3.09
N SER A 48 1.66 0.99 -2.93
CA SER A 48 0.61 0.93 -3.96
C SER A 48 -0.69 1.37 -3.31
N ARG A 49 -1.19 2.51 -3.71
CA ARG A 49 -2.43 3.10 -3.22
C ARG A 49 -3.14 3.80 -4.36
N LYS A 50 -4.47 3.70 -4.35
CA LYS A 50 -5.33 4.47 -5.25
C LYS A 50 -5.62 5.81 -4.60
N LEU A 51 -5.23 6.88 -5.25
CA LEU A 51 -5.34 8.25 -4.73
C LEU A 51 -5.93 9.15 -5.82
N THR A 52 -6.59 10.21 -5.41
CA THR A 52 -6.99 11.28 -6.33
C THR A 52 -5.96 12.40 -6.24
N GLY A 53 -5.29 12.70 -7.35
CA GLY A 53 -4.20 13.66 -7.34
C GLY A 53 -3.56 13.87 -8.71
N ILE A 54 -2.27 14.14 -8.67
CA ILE A 54 -1.44 14.35 -9.87
C ILE A 54 -0.27 13.39 -9.82
N GLN A 55 -0.03 12.68 -10.91
CA GLN A 55 1.14 11.84 -11.09
C GLN A 55 1.85 12.21 -12.39
N SER A 56 3.15 12.36 -12.34
CA SER A 56 3.99 12.57 -13.52
C SER A 56 5.03 11.48 -13.63
N VAL A 57 5.25 10.99 -14.84
CA VAL A 57 6.21 9.93 -15.13
C VAL A 57 7.03 10.29 -16.34
N TYR A 58 8.34 10.14 -16.21
CA TYR A 58 9.31 10.24 -17.29
C TYR A 58 10.04 8.91 -17.46
N GLN A 59 10.07 8.39 -18.67
CA GLN A 59 10.74 7.13 -19.02
C GLN A 59 11.74 7.34 -20.15
N GLY A 60 12.96 7.72 -19.77
CA GLY A 60 14.09 7.83 -20.72
C GLY A 60 14.84 6.50 -20.90
N GLU A 61 15.80 6.50 -21.81
CA GLU A 61 16.68 5.32 -22.05
C GLU A 61 17.62 5.08 -20.87
N THR A 62 18.21 6.14 -20.35
CA THR A 62 19.21 6.10 -19.27
C THR A 62 18.62 6.52 -17.93
N PHE A 63 17.63 7.39 -17.92
CA PHE A 63 17.04 7.98 -16.73
C PHE A 63 15.53 7.74 -16.69
N GLU A 64 15.00 7.40 -15.52
CA GLU A 64 13.58 7.30 -15.26
C GLU A 64 13.24 8.10 -13.99
N ALA A 65 12.09 8.76 -13.98
CA ALA A 65 11.58 9.47 -12.83
C ALA A 65 10.07 9.38 -12.78
N SER A 66 9.54 9.28 -11.58
CA SER A 66 8.10 9.39 -11.34
C SER A 66 7.87 10.16 -10.05
N GLY A 67 6.79 10.91 -9.99
CA GLY A 67 6.40 11.62 -8.80
C GLY A 67 4.89 11.78 -8.76
N PHE A 68 4.34 11.85 -7.58
CA PHE A 68 2.92 12.11 -7.36
C PHE A 68 2.70 13.03 -6.15
N ILE A 69 1.59 13.73 -6.18
CA ILE A 69 1.03 14.45 -5.05
C ILE A 69 -0.48 14.23 -5.03
N SER A 70 -1.02 13.95 -3.89
CA SER A 70 -2.44 13.71 -3.67
C SER A 70 -2.90 14.35 -2.38
N GLN A 71 -4.14 14.77 -2.36
CA GLN A 71 -4.85 15.17 -1.17
C GLN A 71 -5.70 13.98 -0.70
N THR A 72 -5.67 13.68 0.59
CA THR A 72 -6.45 12.61 1.18
C THR A 72 -6.91 13.00 2.57
N ASN A 73 -8.13 12.62 2.91
CA ASN A 73 -8.64 12.68 4.28
C ASN A 73 -8.44 11.35 5.03
N GLN A 74 -7.78 10.37 4.41
CA GLN A 74 -7.56 9.06 4.99
C GLN A 74 -6.13 8.93 5.49
N GLY A 75 -5.98 8.55 6.76
CA GLY A 75 -4.70 8.24 7.38
C GLY A 75 -4.36 6.77 7.20
N PHE A 76 -3.15 6.47 6.71
CA PHE A 76 -2.63 5.11 6.70
C PHE A 76 -1.99 4.80 8.06
N VAL A 77 -2.37 3.67 8.63
CA VAL A 77 -1.86 3.17 9.90
C VAL A 77 -1.28 1.77 9.69
N ARG A 78 -0.13 1.53 10.28
CA ARG A 78 0.46 0.19 10.41
C ARG A 78 0.81 -0.04 11.88
N GLU A 79 0.33 -1.13 12.43
CA GLU A 79 0.64 -1.53 13.80
C GLU A 79 0.90 -3.03 13.90
N GLU A 80 1.65 -3.41 14.92
CA GLU A 80 1.98 -4.80 15.20
C GLU A 80 1.43 -5.18 16.58
N ILE A 81 0.62 -6.23 16.63
CA ILE A 81 0.01 -6.76 17.85
C ILE A 81 0.53 -8.17 18.05
N GLN A 82 1.11 -8.45 19.20
CA GLN A 82 1.56 -9.82 19.49
C GLN A 82 0.37 -10.75 19.70
N GLY A 83 0.43 -11.96 19.14
CA GLY A 83 -0.53 -13.02 19.43
C GLY A 83 -0.56 -13.36 20.93
N ASP A 84 -1.74 -13.63 21.47
CA ASP A 84 -1.94 -13.93 22.88
C ASP A 84 -2.43 -15.35 23.15
N GLY A 85 -2.50 -16.18 22.10
CA GLY A 85 -3.01 -17.55 22.17
C GLY A 85 -4.52 -17.66 22.07
N THR A 86 -5.23 -16.56 21.87
CA THR A 86 -6.68 -16.53 21.68
C THR A 86 -7.07 -16.24 20.23
N SER A 87 -8.33 -16.46 19.90
CA SER A 87 -8.91 -16.07 18.60
C SER A 87 -9.45 -14.61 18.60
N GLY A 88 -9.34 -13.91 19.66
CA GLY A 88 -9.76 -12.52 19.73
C GLY A 88 -10.46 -12.20 21.04
N LEU A 89 -10.79 -11.00 21.32
CA LEU A 89 -10.96 -9.74 20.59
C LEU A 89 -9.60 -8.96 20.50
N TYR A 90 -9.01 -8.87 19.34
CA TYR A 90 -7.87 -7.98 19.11
C TYR A 90 -8.40 -6.59 18.75
N ARG A 91 -7.87 -5.57 19.42
CA ARG A 91 -8.30 -4.18 19.22
C ARG A 91 -7.20 -3.38 18.56
N LEU A 92 -7.53 -2.75 17.44
CA LEU A 92 -6.68 -1.79 16.75
C LEU A 92 -6.65 -0.47 17.53
N SER A 93 -5.59 0.31 17.32
CA SER A 93 -5.41 1.61 17.99
C SER A 93 -6.44 2.65 17.54
N ASN A 94 -7.04 2.47 16.38
CA ASN A 94 -8.01 3.39 15.81
C ASN A 94 -9.37 2.73 15.61
N GLN A 95 -10.39 3.57 15.54
CA GLN A 95 -11.78 3.23 15.21
C GLN A 95 -12.16 3.92 13.89
N GLN A 96 -13.36 3.60 13.37
CA GLN A 96 -13.85 4.16 12.10
C GLN A 96 -12.88 3.95 10.94
N LEU A 97 -12.48 2.71 10.77
CA LEU A 97 -11.61 2.30 9.69
C LEU A 97 -12.32 2.45 8.33
N VAL A 98 -11.55 2.77 7.31
CA VAL A 98 -12.07 2.78 5.94
C VAL A 98 -12.39 1.35 5.51
N LEU A 99 -13.58 1.12 4.99
CA LEU A 99 -14.05 -0.21 4.57
C LEU A 99 -13.12 -0.81 3.51
N ASN A 100 -12.73 -2.06 3.69
CA ASN A 100 -11.86 -2.82 2.78
C ASN A 100 -10.45 -2.22 2.59
N SER A 101 -9.99 -1.39 3.49
CA SER A 101 -8.63 -0.85 3.46
C SER A 101 -7.63 -1.72 4.22
N GLU A 102 -8.13 -2.64 5.05
CA GLU A 102 -7.27 -3.45 5.89
C GLU A 102 -6.53 -4.53 5.10
N SER A 103 -5.32 -4.80 5.57
CA SER A 103 -4.51 -5.95 5.20
C SER A 103 -3.89 -6.52 6.46
N LEU A 104 -4.17 -7.80 6.76
CA LEU A 104 -3.62 -8.48 7.91
C LEU A 104 -2.60 -9.51 7.48
N THR A 105 -1.46 -9.47 8.14
CA THR A 105 -0.35 -10.39 7.91
C THR A 105 0.13 -10.96 9.24
N LEU A 106 0.30 -12.26 9.31
CA LEU A 106 0.92 -12.92 10.45
C LEU A 106 2.41 -13.06 10.18
N ILE A 107 3.25 -12.54 11.07
CA ILE A 107 4.70 -12.64 10.96
C ILE A 107 5.29 -13.34 12.18
N VAL A 108 6.32 -14.14 11.94
CA VAL A 108 7.14 -14.73 12.99
C VAL A 108 8.51 -14.07 12.93
N ARG A 109 8.96 -13.52 14.06
CA ARG A 109 10.28 -12.88 14.19
C ARG A 109 11.24 -13.78 14.95
N SER A 110 12.51 -13.75 14.55
CA SER A 110 13.54 -14.48 15.29
C SER A 110 13.64 -13.97 16.75
N ARG A 111 13.58 -14.88 17.71
CA ARG A 111 13.78 -14.55 19.14
C ARG A 111 15.16 -13.98 19.47
N TYR A 112 16.14 -14.23 18.63
CA TYR A 112 17.51 -13.74 18.82
C TYR A 112 17.79 -12.44 18.09
N ARG A 113 17.05 -12.15 17.00
CA ARG A 113 17.19 -10.96 16.16
C ARG A 113 15.81 -10.53 15.71
N SER A 114 15.21 -9.63 16.44
CA SER A 114 13.82 -9.18 16.21
C SER A 114 13.60 -8.51 14.84
N GLU A 115 14.69 -8.02 14.23
CA GLU A 115 14.67 -7.47 12.87
C GLU A 115 14.48 -8.54 11.78
N ASN A 116 14.80 -9.81 12.10
CA ASN A 116 14.67 -10.91 11.14
C ASN A 116 13.26 -11.51 11.18
N ILE A 117 12.52 -11.34 10.10
CA ILE A 117 11.25 -12.03 9.87
C ILE A 117 11.56 -13.41 9.30
N LEU A 118 11.12 -14.46 9.98
CA LEU A 118 11.31 -15.86 9.59
C LEU A 118 10.21 -16.35 8.69
N THR A 119 8.97 -15.93 8.96
CA THR A 119 7.79 -16.36 8.23
C THR A 119 6.83 -15.18 8.08
N THR A 120 6.17 -15.12 6.93
CA THR A 120 5.12 -14.14 6.62
C THR A 120 3.95 -14.88 5.99
N THR A 121 2.76 -14.74 6.56
CA THR A 121 1.52 -15.35 6.08
C THR A 121 0.46 -14.28 5.93
N ASN A 122 -0.02 -14.06 4.72
CA ASN A 122 -1.14 -13.15 4.47
C ASN A 122 -2.44 -13.81 4.90
N LEU A 123 -3.26 -13.08 5.64
CA LEU A 123 -4.56 -13.53 6.12
C LEU A 123 -5.67 -13.01 5.22
N THR A 124 -6.69 -13.83 5.03
CA THR A 124 -7.82 -13.52 4.15
C THR A 124 -9.06 -13.27 4.98
N ARG A 125 -9.70 -12.10 4.74
CA ARG A 125 -10.97 -11.77 5.40
C ARG A 125 -12.03 -12.81 5.10
N ASP A 126 -12.92 -13.05 6.08
CA ASP A 126 -13.99 -14.04 6.09
C ASP A 126 -13.53 -15.50 6.11
N ILE A 127 -12.27 -15.77 5.76
CA ILE A 127 -11.65 -17.10 5.86
C ILE A 127 -10.88 -17.23 7.18
N ASP A 128 -9.91 -16.33 7.41
CA ASP A 128 -9.01 -16.37 8.56
C ASP A 128 -9.48 -15.47 9.71
N TYR A 129 -10.14 -14.34 9.39
CA TYR A 129 -10.59 -13.36 10.36
C TYR A 129 -11.90 -12.67 9.94
N VAL A 130 -12.51 -11.97 10.90
CA VAL A 130 -13.60 -11.00 10.71
C VAL A 130 -13.19 -9.70 11.39
N ILE A 131 -13.54 -8.57 10.81
CA ILE A 131 -13.23 -7.25 11.32
C ILE A 131 -14.50 -6.40 11.49
N ASP A 132 -14.58 -5.66 12.60
CA ASP A 132 -15.53 -4.57 12.79
C ASP A 132 -14.81 -3.25 12.52
N TYR A 133 -15.16 -2.59 11.43
CA TYR A 133 -14.54 -1.34 11.00
C TYR A 133 -14.93 -0.15 11.87
N SER A 134 -16.11 -0.18 12.51
CA SER A 134 -16.59 0.89 13.37
C SER A 134 -15.83 0.93 14.69
N ASP A 135 -15.59 -0.23 15.29
CA ASP A 135 -14.93 -0.38 16.58
C ASP A 135 -13.43 -0.68 16.46
N GLY A 136 -12.92 -0.97 15.25
CA GLY A 136 -11.53 -1.36 15.04
C GLY A 136 -11.18 -2.67 15.75
N THR A 137 -12.05 -3.68 15.66
CA THR A 137 -11.84 -4.94 16.36
C THR A 137 -11.75 -6.11 15.38
N ILE A 138 -10.90 -7.08 15.70
CA ILE A 138 -10.60 -8.23 14.85
C ILE A 138 -10.86 -9.52 15.64
N TYR A 139 -11.58 -10.44 15.01
CA TYR A 139 -11.75 -11.82 15.46
C TYR A 139 -11.13 -12.79 14.45
N PHE A 140 -10.25 -13.65 14.90
CA PHE A 140 -9.70 -14.71 14.09
C PHE A 140 -10.55 -15.99 14.19
N LYS A 141 -10.60 -16.76 13.12
CA LYS A 141 -11.32 -18.06 13.12
C LYS A 141 -10.61 -19.14 13.93
N GLY A 142 -9.32 -18.95 14.20
CA GLY A 142 -8.52 -19.81 15.06
C GLY A 142 -7.64 -18.98 16.01
N PRO A 143 -7.09 -19.58 17.06
CA PRO A 143 -6.23 -18.86 18.01
C PRO A 143 -4.91 -18.46 17.35
N ILE A 144 -4.46 -17.23 17.64
CA ILE A 144 -3.17 -16.72 17.20
C ILE A 144 -2.16 -16.90 18.34
N ALA A 145 -1.28 -17.90 18.19
CA ALA A 145 -0.27 -18.19 19.20
C ALA A 145 0.67 -17.00 19.42
N SER A 146 1.16 -16.83 20.65
CA SER A 146 2.14 -15.80 20.98
C SER A 146 3.53 -16.10 20.41
N THR A 147 3.82 -17.39 20.18
CA THR A 147 5.08 -17.88 19.60
C THR A 147 4.82 -19.07 18.69
N ASP A 148 5.77 -19.37 17.80
CA ASP A 148 5.82 -20.62 17.07
C ASP A 148 6.38 -21.79 17.94
N ASP A 149 6.48 -22.98 17.37
CA ASP A 149 7.00 -24.18 18.06
C ASP A 149 8.48 -24.05 18.47
N ALA A 150 9.22 -23.14 17.86
CA ALA A 150 10.61 -22.82 18.20
C ALA A 150 10.74 -21.64 19.18
N PHE A 151 9.63 -21.20 19.78
CA PHE A 151 9.54 -20.05 20.70
C PHE A 151 9.93 -18.72 20.07
N ASN A 152 9.76 -18.56 18.76
CA ASN A 152 9.91 -17.28 18.10
C ASN A 152 8.60 -16.49 18.21
N PRO A 153 8.66 -15.21 18.60
CA PRO A 153 7.44 -14.40 18.79
C PRO A 153 6.67 -14.21 17.48
N GLN A 154 5.35 -14.28 17.59
CA GLN A 154 4.42 -14.17 16.50
C GLN A 154 3.58 -12.90 16.65
N TYR A 155 3.48 -12.12 15.55
CA TYR A 155 2.78 -10.84 15.52
C TYR A 155 1.77 -10.80 14.38
N ILE A 156 0.67 -10.14 14.65
CA ILE A 156 -0.31 -9.68 13.67
C ILE A 156 0.15 -8.29 13.22
N VAL A 157 0.46 -8.14 11.95
CA VAL A 157 0.70 -6.83 11.34
C VAL A 157 -0.61 -6.40 10.70
N ALA A 158 -1.18 -5.32 11.20
CA ALA A 158 -2.37 -4.70 10.66
C ALA A 158 -2.01 -3.41 9.94
N GLU A 159 -2.32 -3.36 8.66
CA GLU A 159 -2.22 -2.18 7.80
C GLU A 159 -3.64 -1.79 7.41
N TYR A 160 -4.04 -0.54 7.65
CA TYR A 160 -5.40 -0.08 7.38
C TYR A 160 -5.44 1.44 7.24
N GLU A 161 -6.56 1.95 6.75
CA GLU A 161 -6.82 3.38 6.64
C GLU A 161 -7.90 3.80 7.63
N VAL A 162 -7.73 4.98 8.20
CA VAL A 162 -8.71 5.62 9.06
C VAL A 162 -9.28 6.85 8.37
N ASP A 163 -10.56 7.11 8.56
CA ASP A 163 -11.18 8.34 8.07
C ASP A 163 -10.93 9.47 9.07
N ASN A 164 -10.16 10.45 8.66
CA ASN A 164 -9.85 11.63 9.47
C ASN A 164 -10.94 12.73 9.35
N GLY A 165 -12.09 12.41 8.77
CA GLY A 165 -13.18 13.34 8.55
C GLY A 165 -12.79 14.49 7.62
N ASP A 166 -13.01 15.73 8.06
CA ASP A 166 -12.73 16.92 7.26
C ASP A 166 -11.25 17.34 7.25
N ASN A 167 -10.39 16.66 7.99
CA ASN A 167 -8.96 16.95 8.01
C ASN A 167 -8.28 16.42 6.75
N LEU A 168 -7.90 17.33 5.88
CA LEU A 168 -7.22 17.02 4.63
C LEU A 168 -5.71 16.94 4.85
N GLY A 169 -5.15 15.77 4.64
CA GLY A 169 -3.71 15.56 4.58
C GLY A 169 -3.19 15.58 3.14
N TYR A 170 -1.89 15.75 3.00
CA TYR A 170 -1.21 15.61 1.71
C TYR A 170 -0.26 14.43 1.76
N ILE A 171 -0.25 13.69 0.68
CA ILE A 171 0.72 12.65 0.44
C ILE A 171 1.47 12.94 -0.85
N ALA A 172 2.78 12.93 -0.78
CA ALA A 172 3.65 13.11 -1.94
C ALA A 172 4.73 12.04 -1.95
N GLY A 173 5.07 11.58 -3.11
CA GLY A 173 6.16 10.62 -3.27
C GLY A 173 6.79 10.71 -4.63
N GLY A 174 7.98 10.16 -4.73
CA GLY A 174 8.69 10.15 -5.98
C GLY A 174 9.81 9.13 -6.00
N ARG A 175 10.17 8.77 -7.20
CA ARG A 175 11.27 7.88 -7.50
C ARG A 175 12.10 8.45 -8.64
N ALA A 176 13.39 8.32 -8.53
CA ALA A 176 14.33 8.56 -9.62
C ALA A 176 15.26 7.36 -9.75
N GLY A 177 15.58 6.97 -10.98
CA GLY A 177 16.45 5.85 -11.28
C GLY A 177 17.29 6.07 -12.51
N VAL A 178 18.46 5.45 -12.52
CA VAL A 178 19.37 5.42 -13.65
C VAL A 178 19.60 3.97 -14.11
N LYS A 179 19.68 3.78 -15.41
CA LYS A 179 19.98 2.51 -16.07
C LYS A 179 21.39 2.63 -16.65
N LEU A 180 22.30 1.82 -16.19
CA LEU A 180 23.70 1.82 -16.58
C LEU A 180 24.06 0.50 -17.28
N LEU A 181 25.12 0.50 -18.08
CA LEU A 181 25.67 -0.68 -18.78
C LEU A 181 24.60 -1.44 -19.60
N ASP A 182 23.95 -0.74 -20.51
CA ASP A 182 22.89 -1.32 -21.37
C ASP A 182 21.80 -2.04 -20.56
N ASN A 183 21.32 -1.39 -19.51
CA ASN A 183 20.28 -1.92 -18.64
C ASN A 183 20.69 -3.08 -17.70
N LYS A 184 21.97 -3.42 -17.62
CA LYS A 184 22.48 -4.48 -16.74
C LYS A 184 22.55 -4.05 -15.27
N VAL A 185 22.68 -2.74 -15.02
CA VAL A 185 22.71 -2.16 -13.67
C VAL A 185 21.64 -1.09 -13.57
N ARG A 186 20.82 -1.17 -12.52
CA ARG A 186 19.81 -0.16 -12.19
C ARG A 186 20.04 0.33 -10.77
N ALA A 187 20.12 1.63 -10.60
CA ALA A 187 20.18 2.27 -9.29
C ALA A 187 19.05 3.30 -9.18
N GLY A 188 18.42 3.38 -8.03
CA GLY A 188 17.31 4.32 -7.84
C GLY A 188 17.08 4.64 -6.39
N VAL A 189 16.41 5.76 -6.18
CA VAL A 189 15.99 6.29 -4.87
C VAL A 189 14.48 6.49 -4.92
N THR A 190 13.80 6.10 -3.84
CA THR A 190 12.36 6.34 -3.63
C THR A 190 12.18 7.10 -2.32
N SER A 191 11.34 8.11 -2.33
CA SER A 191 10.95 8.88 -1.15
C SER A 191 9.43 9.06 -1.13
N ILE A 192 8.84 8.90 0.06
CA ILE A 192 7.41 9.13 0.29
C ILE A 192 7.30 9.95 1.57
N SER A 193 6.46 10.96 1.52
CA SER A 193 6.14 11.82 2.67
C SER A 193 4.62 11.95 2.78
N GLN A 194 4.12 11.77 3.98
CA GLN A 194 2.72 11.99 4.32
C GLN A 194 2.66 13.00 5.47
N ASN A 195 1.86 14.04 5.28
CA ASN A 195 1.59 15.03 6.32
C ASN A 195 0.10 14.95 6.66
N GLN A 196 -0.18 14.72 7.93
CA GLN A 196 -1.53 14.76 8.52
C GLN A 196 -1.56 16.00 9.42
N SER A 197 -2.47 16.90 9.16
CA SER A 197 -2.69 18.09 10.03
C SER A 197 -3.85 17.86 10.99
#